data_e7913da7459d9e730cb45ead803b7c77
#
_entry.id   e7913da7459d9e730cb45ead803b7c77
#
_cell.length_a   1.000
_cell.length_b   1.000
_cell.length_c   1.000
_cell.angle_alpha   90.00
_cell.angle_beta   90.00
_cell.angle_gamma   90.00
#
_symmetry.space_group_name_H-M   'P 1'
#
loop_
_entity.id
_entity.type
_entity.pdbx_description
1 polymer ?
#
loop_
_entity_poly.entity_id
_entity_poly.type
_entity_poly.pdbx_seq_one_letter_code
_entity_poly.pdbx_strand_id
1 'polypeptide(L)'
;RSLKWLPGIALMIAIAIGQVSFFRMHIYAQMTEYRPTYIFVCRYLSCEVPEYENHDELRTRELVIRTHPDEPEALLVDVLLLNSGPFRQTFPGLRLEFYDVLGEVVASRVFKASEYLGGEMRGLKLMPAETEVRLSLEMIDPGDDALGYQMEVVPL
;
A
#
# COMPACT_ATOMS: atom_id res chain seq x y z
N ARG A 1 46.61 -24.62 18.24
CA ARG A 1 45.68 -25.78 18.15
C ARG A 1 44.19 -25.36 18.01
N SER A 2 43.81 -24.12 18.36
CA SER A 2 42.43 -23.61 18.29
C SER A 2 41.96 -23.17 16.91
N LEU A 3 42.87 -22.97 15.94
CA LEU A 3 42.55 -22.42 14.62
C LEU A 3 41.76 -23.38 13.70
N LYS A 4 41.76 -24.69 13.99
CA LYS A 4 41.06 -25.70 13.17
C LYS A 4 39.55 -25.68 13.31
N TRP A 5 39.02 -25.05 14.37
CA TRP A 5 37.57 -24.93 14.63
C TRP A 5 36.94 -23.70 14.01
N LEU A 6 37.74 -22.73 13.61
CA LEU A 6 37.24 -21.47 13.03
C LEU A 6 36.35 -21.67 11.78
N PRO A 7 36.72 -22.53 10.80
CA PRO A 7 35.86 -22.73 9.63
C PRO A 7 34.53 -23.42 9.99
N GLY A 8 34.52 -24.30 10.99
CA GLY A 8 33.28 -24.92 11.47
C GLY A 8 32.35 -23.93 12.14
N ILE A 9 32.89 -23.03 12.98
CA ILE A 9 32.13 -21.97 13.62
C ILE A 9 31.58 -20.97 12.56
N ALA A 10 32.41 -20.58 11.61
CA ALA A 10 32.00 -19.71 10.52
C ALA A 10 30.84 -20.30 9.69
N LEU A 11 30.92 -21.59 9.39
CA LEU A 11 29.87 -22.33 8.69
C LEU A 11 28.56 -22.36 9.50
N MET A 12 28.62 -22.64 10.79
CA MET A 12 27.45 -22.64 11.68
C MET A 12 26.80 -21.28 11.76
N ILE A 13 27.58 -20.20 11.85
CA ILE A 13 27.07 -18.83 11.84
C ILE A 13 26.39 -18.49 10.50
N ALA A 14 27.01 -18.89 9.38
CA ALA A 14 26.44 -18.67 8.06
C ALA A 14 25.10 -19.40 7.88
N ILE A 15 25.01 -20.65 8.36
CA ILE A 15 23.74 -21.41 8.35
C ILE A 15 22.70 -20.74 9.24
N ALA A 16 23.07 -20.30 10.44
CA ALA A 16 22.14 -19.62 11.35
C ALA A 16 21.63 -18.31 10.77
N ILE A 17 22.48 -17.51 10.14
CA ILE A 17 22.07 -16.27 9.44
C ILE A 17 21.11 -16.61 8.29
N GLY A 18 21.42 -17.63 7.49
CA GLY A 18 20.56 -18.08 6.39
C GLY A 18 19.18 -18.52 6.88
N GLN A 19 19.12 -19.29 7.97
CA GLN A 19 17.85 -19.71 8.58
C GLN A 19 17.05 -18.52 9.09
N VAL A 20 17.64 -17.60 9.84
CA VAL A 20 16.95 -16.41 10.34
C VAL A 20 16.45 -15.56 9.19
N SER A 21 17.25 -15.34 8.16
CA SER A 21 16.87 -14.57 6.97
C SER A 21 15.70 -15.22 6.23
N PHE A 22 15.70 -16.54 6.10
CA PHE A 22 14.62 -17.29 5.44
C PHE A 22 13.32 -17.24 6.25
N PHE A 23 13.37 -17.49 7.55
CA PHE A 23 12.17 -17.44 8.41
C PHE A 23 11.60 -16.04 8.57
N ARG A 24 12.43 -14.98 8.45
CA ARG A 24 12.03 -13.58 8.56
C ARG A 24 11.90 -12.90 7.20
N MET A 25 11.86 -13.65 6.10
CA MET A 25 11.80 -13.11 4.75
C MET A 25 10.60 -12.14 4.56
N HIS A 26 9.44 -12.45 5.15
CA HIS A 26 8.26 -11.60 5.09
C HIS A 26 8.44 -10.21 5.72
N ILE A 27 9.40 -10.06 6.65
CA ILE A 27 9.73 -8.77 7.27
C ILE A 27 10.83 -8.06 6.46
N TYR A 28 11.95 -8.75 6.20
CA TYR A 28 13.09 -8.13 5.53
C TYR A 28 12.84 -7.84 4.05
N ALA A 29 11.99 -8.62 3.37
CA ALA A 29 11.62 -8.36 2.00
C ALA A 29 10.72 -7.12 1.83
N GLN A 30 10.14 -6.58 2.92
CA GLN A 30 9.43 -5.31 2.92
C GLN A 30 10.36 -4.10 3.03
N MET A 31 11.62 -4.31 3.42
CA MET A 31 12.60 -3.23 3.46
C MET A 31 13.20 -3.00 2.08
N THR A 32 13.12 -1.76 1.60
CA THR A 32 13.61 -1.33 0.28
C THR A 32 15.06 -1.74 0.02
N GLU A 33 15.91 -1.69 1.06
CA GLU A 33 17.33 -2.01 0.97
C GLU A 33 17.62 -3.50 0.74
N TYR A 34 16.84 -4.39 1.38
CA TYR A 34 17.08 -5.84 1.33
C TYR A 34 16.29 -6.55 0.23
N ARG A 35 15.20 -5.95 -0.24
CA ARG A 35 14.33 -6.54 -1.26
C ARG A 35 15.05 -6.99 -2.54
N PRO A 36 15.98 -6.21 -3.14
CA PRO A 36 16.70 -6.66 -4.33
C PRO A 36 17.50 -7.93 -4.11
N THR A 37 18.09 -8.09 -2.90
CA THR A 37 18.83 -9.29 -2.51
C THR A 37 17.93 -10.52 -2.44
N TYR A 38 16.73 -10.37 -1.85
CA TYR A 38 15.75 -11.46 -1.81
C TYR A 38 15.23 -11.84 -3.20
N ILE A 39 14.95 -10.86 -4.06
CA ILE A 39 14.56 -11.11 -5.46
C ILE A 39 15.65 -11.91 -6.19
N PHE A 40 16.91 -11.51 -6.02
CA PHE A 40 18.05 -12.22 -6.63
C PHE A 40 18.17 -13.65 -6.12
N VAL A 41 18.14 -13.86 -4.81
CA VAL A 41 18.27 -15.18 -4.19
C VAL A 41 17.09 -16.09 -4.56
N CYS A 42 15.85 -15.58 -4.50
CA CYS A 42 14.66 -16.35 -4.84
C CYS A 42 14.59 -16.76 -6.31
N ARG A 43 15.21 -15.99 -7.19
CA ARG A 43 15.35 -16.37 -8.60
C ARG A 43 16.14 -17.66 -8.80
N TYR A 44 17.15 -17.93 -7.94
CA TYR A 44 17.94 -19.16 -8.01
C TYR A 44 17.34 -20.31 -7.20
N LEU A 45 16.70 -20.00 -6.07
CA LEU A 45 16.12 -21.01 -5.17
C LEU A 45 14.66 -21.33 -5.48
N SER A 46 14.06 -20.72 -6.54
CA SER A 46 12.65 -20.89 -6.91
C SER A 46 11.69 -20.61 -5.75
N CYS A 47 12.01 -19.62 -4.89
CA CYS A 47 11.12 -19.13 -3.86
C CYS A 47 10.33 -17.91 -4.33
N GLU A 48 9.16 -17.67 -3.75
CA GLU A 48 8.37 -16.48 -4.01
C GLU A 48 8.69 -15.39 -2.98
N VAL A 49 9.02 -14.19 -3.46
CA VAL A 49 9.18 -13.01 -2.59
C VAL A 49 7.79 -12.47 -2.27
N PRO A 50 7.45 -12.21 -1.00
CA PRO A 50 6.17 -11.63 -0.62
C PRO A 50 5.88 -10.33 -1.37
N GLU A 51 4.60 -10.05 -1.61
CA GLU A 51 4.18 -8.78 -2.19
C GLU A 51 4.69 -7.61 -1.34
N TYR A 52 5.08 -6.53 -2.02
CA TYR A 52 5.60 -5.36 -1.34
C TYR A 52 4.43 -4.49 -0.86
N GLU A 53 4.44 -4.18 0.41
CA GLU A 53 3.41 -3.36 1.06
C GLU A 53 4.09 -2.33 1.98
N ASN A 54 4.26 -1.13 1.49
CA ASN A 54 4.76 -0.01 2.28
C ASN A 54 3.80 1.18 2.14
N HIS A 55 2.88 1.30 3.09
CA HIS A 55 1.85 2.34 3.06
C HIS A 55 2.42 3.76 3.22
N ASP A 56 3.61 3.90 3.80
CA ASP A 56 4.28 5.20 3.94
C ASP A 56 4.72 5.80 2.59
N GLU A 57 4.88 4.95 1.58
CA GLU A 57 5.22 5.36 0.21
C GLU A 57 3.99 5.64 -0.66
N LEU A 58 2.79 5.29 -0.17
CA LEU A 58 1.52 5.55 -0.82
C LEU A 58 0.89 6.82 -0.23
N ARG A 59 0.57 7.78 -1.07
CA ARG A 59 -0.01 9.05 -0.64
C ARG A 59 -1.16 9.45 -1.55
N THR A 60 -2.18 10.05 -0.96
CA THR A 60 -3.25 10.70 -1.70
C THR A 60 -2.90 12.17 -1.94
N ARG A 61 -3.23 12.66 -3.11
CA ARG A 61 -3.09 14.08 -3.51
C ARG A 61 -4.34 14.54 -4.25
N GLU A 62 -4.52 15.83 -4.34
CA GLU A 62 -5.56 16.48 -5.15
C GLU A 62 -6.96 15.87 -4.93
N LEU A 63 -7.35 15.74 -3.66
CA LEU A 63 -8.69 15.29 -3.31
C LEU A 63 -9.71 16.39 -3.64
N VAL A 64 -10.61 16.10 -4.56
CA VAL A 64 -11.70 16.98 -4.98
C VAL A 64 -13.02 16.25 -4.84
N ILE A 65 -13.94 16.85 -4.09
CA ILE A 65 -15.30 16.34 -3.94
C ILE A 65 -16.27 17.31 -4.58
N ARG A 66 -17.20 16.79 -5.37
CA ARG A 66 -18.25 17.55 -6.04
C ARG A 66 -19.54 16.77 -6.11
N THR A 67 -20.67 17.46 -6.20
CA THR A 67 -21.96 16.82 -6.39
C THR A 67 -21.98 16.07 -7.72
N HIS A 68 -22.57 14.88 -7.73
CA HIS A 68 -22.71 14.10 -8.95
C HIS A 68 -23.66 14.81 -9.93
N PRO A 69 -23.32 14.89 -11.23
CA PRO A 69 -24.11 15.67 -12.20
C PRO A 69 -25.53 15.14 -12.41
N ASP A 70 -25.71 13.82 -12.32
CA ASP A 70 -26.99 13.16 -12.61
C ASP A 70 -27.75 12.74 -11.33
N GLU A 71 -27.07 12.68 -10.18
CA GLU A 71 -27.63 12.24 -8.89
C GLU A 71 -27.30 13.24 -7.78
N PRO A 72 -28.22 14.17 -7.43
CA PRO A 72 -27.96 15.24 -6.45
C PRO A 72 -27.64 14.73 -5.02
N GLU A 73 -28.06 13.50 -4.69
CA GLU A 73 -27.80 12.87 -3.39
C GLU A 73 -26.47 12.09 -3.37
N ALA A 74 -25.70 12.13 -4.46
CA ALA A 74 -24.42 11.47 -4.59
C ALA A 74 -23.28 12.47 -4.75
N LEU A 75 -22.11 12.11 -4.23
CA LEU A 75 -20.85 12.83 -4.40
C LEU A 75 -19.92 12.07 -5.33
N LEU A 76 -19.27 12.80 -6.21
CA LEU A 76 -18.16 12.34 -7.03
C LEU A 76 -16.85 12.77 -6.36
N VAL A 77 -16.02 11.80 -6.03
CA VAL A 77 -14.75 12.01 -5.34
C VAL A 77 -13.61 11.67 -6.28
N ASP A 78 -12.86 12.67 -6.70
CA ASP A 78 -11.66 12.51 -7.51
C ASP A 78 -10.42 12.63 -6.64
N VAL A 79 -9.50 11.70 -6.76
CA VAL A 79 -8.25 11.68 -6.00
C VAL A 79 -7.10 11.15 -6.85
N LEU A 80 -5.90 11.69 -6.62
CA LEU A 80 -4.66 11.13 -7.14
C LEU A 80 -4.02 10.25 -6.07
N LEU A 81 -3.81 8.97 -6.37
CA LEU A 81 -3.02 8.06 -5.56
C LEU A 81 -1.61 7.98 -6.15
N LEU A 82 -0.62 8.31 -5.35
CA LEU A 82 0.81 8.28 -5.70
C LEU A 82 1.49 7.10 -5.02
N ASN A 83 2.17 6.27 -5.79
CA ASN A 83 3.19 5.36 -5.30
C ASN A 83 4.56 6.02 -5.47
N SER A 84 5.16 6.52 -4.40
CA SER A 84 6.50 7.12 -4.41
C SER A 84 7.61 6.08 -4.21
N GLY A 85 7.25 4.83 -3.98
CA GLY A 85 8.20 3.74 -3.76
C GLY A 85 8.79 3.17 -5.05
N PRO A 86 9.99 2.56 -4.97
CA PRO A 86 10.70 2.00 -6.12
C PRO A 86 10.17 0.64 -6.57
N PHE A 87 9.18 0.09 -5.86
CA PHE A 87 8.59 -1.21 -6.17
C PHE A 87 7.10 -1.11 -6.42
N ARG A 88 6.59 -2.08 -7.20
CA ARG A 88 5.16 -2.29 -7.33
C ARG A 88 4.61 -2.75 -5.99
N GLN A 89 3.46 -2.22 -5.59
CA GLN A 89 2.80 -2.62 -4.35
C GLN A 89 1.30 -2.78 -4.56
N THR A 90 0.66 -3.50 -3.64
CA THR A 90 -0.78 -3.71 -3.66
C THR A 90 -1.52 -2.37 -3.58
N PHE A 91 -2.66 -2.29 -4.26
CA PHE A 91 -3.54 -1.14 -4.11
C PHE A 91 -4.12 -1.12 -2.69
N PRO A 92 -3.97 0.01 -1.95
CA PRO A 92 -4.38 0.10 -0.55
C PRO A 92 -5.89 0.25 -0.37
N GLY A 93 -6.34 0.24 0.87
CA GLY A 93 -7.64 0.80 1.23
C GLY A 93 -7.56 2.33 1.24
N LEU A 94 -8.64 2.99 0.84
CA LEU A 94 -8.77 4.44 0.92
C LEU A 94 -9.87 4.78 1.92
N ARG A 95 -9.50 5.39 3.04
CA ARG A 95 -10.44 5.87 4.04
C ARG A 95 -10.76 7.33 3.74
N LEU A 96 -12.03 7.62 3.48
CA LEU A 96 -12.56 8.97 3.37
C LEU A 96 -13.33 9.28 4.64
N GLU A 97 -12.97 10.39 5.28
CA GLU A 97 -13.63 10.91 6.47
C GLU A 97 -14.16 12.30 6.23
N PHE A 98 -15.35 12.57 6.75
CA PHE A 98 -15.98 13.87 6.74
C PHE A 98 -16.08 14.43 8.16
N TYR A 99 -15.89 15.73 8.27
CA TYR A 99 -15.82 16.42 9.55
C TYR A 99 -16.83 17.57 9.60
N ASP A 100 -17.36 17.80 10.77
CA ASP A 100 -18.20 18.96 11.06
C ASP A 100 -17.37 20.22 11.38
N VAL A 101 -18.07 21.32 11.77
CA VAL A 101 -17.46 22.59 12.19
C VAL A 101 -16.57 22.47 13.43
N LEU A 102 -16.76 21.46 14.25
CA LEU A 102 -15.99 21.22 15.47
C LEU A 102 -14.79 20.32 15.21
N GLY A 103 -14.67 19.76 13.99
CA GLY A 103 -13.65 18.79 13.62
C GLY A 103 -13.97 17.36 14.08
N GLU A 104 -15.24 17.07 14.40
CA GLU A 104 -15.68 15.73 14.72
C GLU A 104 -16.05 14.96 13.45
N VAL A 105 -15.74 13.65 13.42
CA VAL A 105 -16.06 12.80 12.27
C VAL A 105 -17.55 12.53 12.23
N VAL A 106 -18.22 13.02 11.20
CA VAL A 106 -19.66 12.80 10.96
C VAL A 106 -19.93 11.61 10.05
N ALA A 107 -19.00 11.30 9.15
CA ALA A 107 -19.08 10.12 8.29
C ALA A 107 -17.67 9.58 7.97
N SER A 108 -17.53 8.26 7.86
CA SER A 108 -16.29 7.62 7.46
C SER A 108 -16.59 6.36 6.65
N ARG A 109 -15.85 6.16 5.55
CA ARG A 109 -15.94 4.99 4.71
C ARG A 109 -14.58 4.56 4.21
N VAL A 110 -14.32 3.24 4.23
CA VAL A 110 -13.13 2.64 3.63
C VAL A 110 -13.51 2.01 2.30
N PHE A 111 -12.88 2.46 1.22
CA PHE A 111 -13.03 1.91 -0.12
C PHE A 111 -11.93 0.88 -0.39
N LYS A 112 -12.32 -0.27 -0.90
CA LYS A 112 -11.39 -1.32 -1.33
C LYS A 112 -10.94 -1.06 -2.77
N ALA A 113 -9.80 -1.65 -3.15
CA ALA A 113 -9.28 -1.55 -4.51
C ALA A 113 -10.31 -1.94 -5.59
N SER A 114 -11.14 -2.94 -5.33
CA SER A 114 -12.21 -3.38 -6.24
C SER A 114 -13.32 -2.35 -6.44
N GLU A 115 -13.49 -1.39 -5.52
CA GLU A 115 -14.53 -0.35 -5.60
C GLU A 115 -14.06 0.87 -6.38
N TYR A 116 -12.77 1.22 -6.29
CA TYR A 116 -12.23 2.40 -6.95
C TYR A 116 -11.44 2.13 -8.24
N LEU A 117 -11.03 0.88 -8.50
CA LEU A 117 -10.40 0.51 -9.76
C LEU A 117 -11.46 0.21 -10.81
N GLY A 118 -11.78 1.21 -11.60
CA GLY A 118 -12.74 1.11 -12.70
C GLY A 118 -12.08 1.10 -14.08
N GLY A 119 -12.88 0.89 -15.14
CA GLY A 119 -12.42 0.95 -16.53
C GLY A 119 -11.27 0.01 -16.84
N GLU A 120 -10.20 0.53 -17.42
CA GLU A 120 -8.99 -0.23 -17.81
C GLU A 120 -8.18 -0.75 -16.61
N MET A 121 -8.35 -0.14 -15.43
CA MET A 121 -7.64 -0.55 -14.21
C MET A 121 -8.37 -1.65 -13.45
N ARG A 122 -9.57 -2.04 -13.88
CA ARG A 122 -10.34 -3.08 -13.21
C ARG A 122 -9.58 -4.41 -13.19
N GLY A 123 -9.35 -4.95 -12.00
CA GLY A 123 -8.66 -6.22 -11.80
C GLY A 123 -7.13 -6.11 -11.72
N LEU A 124 -6.57 -4.92 -11.82
CA LEU A 124 -5.17 -4.72 -11.48
C LEU A 124 -4.96 -4.98 -9.99
N LYS A 125 -3.97 -5.81 -9.67
CA LYS A 125 -3.61 -6.13 -8.28
C LYS A 125 -2.52 -5.23 -7.74
N LEU A 126 -1.58 -4.84 -8.62
CA LEU A 126 -0.39 -4.11 -8.22
C LEU A 126 -0.34 -2.74 -8.91
N MET A 127 -0.15 -1.71 -8.11
CA MET A 127 0.16 -0.36 -8.57
C MET A 127 1.62 -0.28 -9.01
N PRO A 128 1.92 0.25 -10.19
CA PRO A 128 3.29 0.42 -10.65
C PRO A 128 4.13 1.30 -9.69
N ALA A 129 5.44 1.09 -9.68
CA ALA A 129 6.38 1.92 -8.94
C ALA A 129 6.44 3.33 -9.53
N GLU A 130 6.69 4.33 -8.69
CA GLU A 130 6.92 5.73 -9.08
C GLU A 130 5.82 6.29 -10.02
N THR A 131 4.56 5.92 -9.77
CA THR A 131 3.43 6.25 -10.66
C THR A 131 2.31 6.91 -9.88
N GLU A 132 1.63 7.85 -10.54
CA GLU A 132 0.38 8.46 -10.08
C GLU A 132 -0.81 7.82 -10.81
N VAL A 133 -1.86 7.51 -10.06
CA VAL A 133 -3.10 6.95 -10.59
C VAL A 133 -4.25 7.86 -10.20
N ARG A 134 -5.01 8.33 -11.18
CA ARG A 134 -6.24 9.09 -10.94
C ARG A 134 -7.39 8.13 -10.72
N LEU A 135 -8.08 8.32 -9.61
CA LEU A 135 -9.21 7.52 -9.16
C LEU A 135 -10.45 8.41 -9.07
N SER A 136 -11.58 7.86 -9.45
CA SER A 136 -12.88 8.49 -9.28
C SER A 136 -13.81 7.52 -8.58
N LEU A 137 -14.45 7.99 -7.51
CA LEU A 137 -15.31 7.23 -6.61
C LEU A 137 -16.66 7.91 -6.53
N GLU A 138 -17.71 7.12 -6.38
CA GLU A 138 -19.05 7.61 -6.11
C GLU A 138 -19.47 7.20 -4.69
N MET A 139 -20.11 8.11 -3.99
CA MET A 139 -20.66 7.85 -2.66
C MET A 139 -21.90 8.69 -2.40
N ILE A 140 -22.70 8.24 -1.44
CA ILE A 140 -23.86 9.00 -0.98
C ILE A 140 -23.37 10.21 -0.20
N ASP A 141 -24.03 11.36 -0.41
CA ASP A 141 -23.75 12.59 0.33
C ASP A 141 -24.03 12.38 1.82
N PRO A 142 -23.05 12.63 2.72
CA PRO A 142 -23.26 12.50 4.16
C PRO A 142 -24.14 13.60 4.78
N GLY A 143 -24.49 14.62 4.02
CA GLY A 143 -25.39 15.71 4.42
C GLY A 143 -24.68 17.03 4.76
N ASP A 144 -25.49 18.03 5.11
CA ASP A 144 -25.05 19.43 5.27
C ASP A 144 -24.09 19.66 6.44
N ASP A 145 -23.99 18.73 7.38
CA ASP A 145 -23.07 18.81 8.54
C ASP A 145 -21.62 18.47 8.16
N ALA A 146 -21.40 17.88 6.99
CA ALA A 146 -20.09 17.46 6.49
C ALA A 146 -19.37 18.61 5.77
N LEU A 147 -18.65 19.44 6.51
CA LEU A 147 -17.99 20.66 5.97
C LEU A 147 -16.53 20.47 5.60
N GLY A 148 -15.83 19.52 6.24
CA GLY A 148 -14.46 19.16 5.93
C GLY A 148 -14.35 17.71 5.47
N TYR A 149 -13.30 17.40 4.71
CA TYR A 149 -13.03 16.02 4.31
C TYR A 149 -11.54 15.72 4.22
N GLN A 150 -11.17 14.47 4.48
CA GLN A 150 -9.80 13.98 4.38
C GLN A 150 -9.81 12.55 3.86
N MET A 151 -8.80 12.22 3.06
CA MET A 151 -8.59 10.85 2.59
C MET A 151 -7.22 10.34 3.02
N GLU A 152 -7.22 9.15 3.60
CA GLU A 152 -6.02 8.47 4.08
C GLU A 152 -5.86 7.10 3.44
N VAL A 153 -4.60 6.71 3.25
CA VAL A 153 -4.23 5.35 2.85
C VAL A 153 -4.26 4.45 4.09
N VAL A 154 -4.98 3.33 3.99
CA VAL A 154 -5.08 2.35 5.08
C VAL A 154 -4.78 0.94 4.57
N PRO A 155 -4.25 0.05 5.41
CA PRO A 155 -4.13 -1.37 5.06
C PRO A 155 -5.52 -1.99 4.90
N LEU A 156 -5.63 -3.03 4.06
CA LEU A 156 -6.86 -3.79 3.84
C LEU A 156 -6.83 -5.13 4.60
#